data_03f14dd166c28417bb48c0394a90fe3d
#
_entry.id   03f14dd166c28417bb48c0394a90fe3d
#
_cell.length_a   1.000
_cell.length_b   1.000
_cell.length_c   1.000
_cell.angle_alpha   90.00
_cell.angle_beta   90.00
_cell.angle_gamma   90.00
#
_symmetry.space_group_name_H-M   'P 1'
#
loop_
_entity.id
_entity.type
_entity.pdbx_description
1 polymer ?
#
loop_
_entity_poly.entity_id
_entity_poly.type
_entity_poly.pdbx_seq_one_letter_code
_entity_poly.pdbx_strand_id
1 'polypeptide(L)'
;MMNTLSWSSLKKAAAPLALIASLLVPTAVSADVRDFTFSNISGHDVDYLYVAASESGAWGEDILGAEYLPAGQAATVTFGQYVPGGCLYDIQAATLNGSVFEARGFDLCVTTRVEFTAGEAEFPFYYYEV
;
A
#
# COMPACT_ATOMS: atom_id res chain seq x y z
N MET A 1 -10.18 4.12 -0.42
CA MET A 1 -9.51 3.63 -0.38
C MET A 1 -8.85 3.53 -0.43
N MET A 2 -9.39 4.11 -0.22
CA MET A 2 -8.66 3.72 -0.18
C MET A 2 -7.94 3.96 -0.43
N ASN A 3 -8.50 4.45 -0.03
CA ASN A 3 -7.75 4.30 -0.17
C ASN A 3 -7.06 4.81 -0.42
N THR A 4 -7.31 5.34 -0.39
CA THR A 4 -6.72 5.38 -0.62
C THR A 4 -6.24 5.95 -0.90
N LEU A 5 -6.46 6.31 -1.04
CA LEU A 5 -5.99 6.31 -1.43
C LEU A 5 -5.57 6.97 -1.48
N SER A 6 -5.42 7.22 -1.31
CA SER A 6 -5.04 7.24 -1.45
C SER A 6 -4.41 7.81 -1.70
N TRP A 7 -4.71 8.19 -2.08
CA TRP A 7 -4.27 8.27 -2.52
C TRP A 7 -3.83 8.66 -2.99
N SER A 8 -4.38 8.79 -3.18
CA SER A 8 -3.98 8.57 -3.66
C SER A 8 -3.58 8.70 -4.21
N SER A 9 -3.96 8.64 -4.66
CA SER A 9 -3.62 8.21 -5.20
C SER A 9 -3.54 8.36 -5.55
N LEU A 10 -4.01 8.51 -5.83
CA LEU A 10 -4.07 7.98 -6.14
C LEU A 10 -4.25 8.34 -6.55
N LYS A 11 -4.50 8.55 -6.98
CA LYS A 11 -4.69 8.28 -7.17
C LYS A 11 -4.66 8.64 -7.25
N LYS A 12 -4.89 9.30 -7.00
CA LYS A 12 -4.90 9.28 -6.94
C LYS A 12 -4.61 9.70 -7.07
N ALA A 13 -4.72 10.69 -6.89
CA ALA A 13 -4.34 10.75 -6.83
C ALA A 13 -4.17 11.22 -6.52
N ALA A 14 -4.33 11.90 -6.62
CA ALA A 14 -4.11 11.88 -6.35
C ALA A 14 -4.11 12.26 -5.84
N ALA A 15 -4.32 12.76 -5.83
CA ALA A 15 -4.31 12.67 -5.40
C ALA A 15 -4.39 12.91 -4.94
N PRO A 16 -4.45 13.23 -5.07
CA PRO A 16 -4.55 12.98 -4.62
C PRO A 16 -4.80 13.15 -4.16
N LEU A 17 -5.23 13.54 -4.30
CA LEU A 17 -5.51 13.28 -3.79
C LEU A 17 -5.74 13.67 -3.30
N ALA A 18 -6.29 14.11 -3.65
CA ALA A 18 -6.50 14.18 -3.04
C ALA A 18 -6.69 14.61 -2.60
N LEU A 19 -7.08 14.94 -2.60
CA LEU A 19 -7.35 15.12 -1.87
C LEU A 19 -7.75 15.75 -1.49
N ILE A 20 -8.26 16.12 -1.64
CA ILE A 20 -8.68 16.49 -1.00
C ILE A 20 -9.02 17.02 -0.38
N ALA A 21 -9.50 17.29 -0.34
CA ALA A 21 -9.80 17.64 0.46
C ALA A 21 -10.06 17.64 1.25
N SER A 22 -9.90 17.58 1.59
CA SER A 22 -10.14 17.58 2.48
C SER A 22 -10.30 18.05 3.27
N LEU A 23 -10.47 18.31 3.52
CA LEU A 23 -10.57 19.03 4.33
C LEU A 23 -11.40 19.23 5.10
N LEU A 24 -11.45 19.01 5.04
CA LEU A 24 -12.38 19.53 5.62
C LEU A 24 -12.76 19.06 6.87
N VAL A 25 -13.71 18.46 7.09
CA VAL A 25 -14.10 18.03 8.35
C VAL A 25 -13.52 16.71 8.58
N PRO A 26 -12.51 16.63 9.35
CA PRO A 26 -11.99 15.40 9.71
C PRO A 26 -13.02 14.69 10.53
N THR A 27 -13.67 13.79 9.94
CA THR A 27 -14.30 12.80 10.76
C THR A 27 -13.17 12.11 11.46
N ALA A 28 -13.28 11.99 12.74
CA ALA A 28 -12.28 11.31 13.52
C ALA A 28 -12.32 9.83 13.19
N VAL A 29 -11.57 9.47 12.18
CA VAL A 29 -11.32 8.07 11.89
C VAL A 29 -10.07 7.72 12.67
N SER A 30 -10.19 6.81 13.62
CA SER A 30 -9.02 6.34 14.37
C SER A 30 -8.08 5.65 13.41
N ALA A 31 -6.84 6.05 13.41
CA ALA A 31 -5.82 5.38 12.63
C ALA A 31 -5.65 3.96 13.17
N ASP A 32 -5.48 3.01 12.29
CA ASP A 32 -5.17 1.64 12.66
C ASP A 32 -3.66 1.53 12.75
N VAL A 33 -3.18 0.79 13.75
CA VAL A 33 -1.73 0.62 13.95
C VAL A 33 -1.07 -0.03 12.74
N ARG A 34 -1.85 -0.74 11.92
CA ARG A 34 -1.32 -1.43 10.73
C ARG A 34 -1.25 -0.53 9.50
N ASP A 35 -1.71 0.71 9.60
CA ASP A 35 -1.62 1.65 8.47
C ASP A 35 -0.16 1.90 8.14
N PHE A 36 0.17 1.90 6.86
CA PHE A 36 1.55 2.13 6.44
C PHE A 36 1.59 2.83 5.10
N THR A 37 2.77 3.35 4.77
CA THR A 37 3.01 3.98 3.47
C THR A 37 3.74 3.00 2.58
N PHE A 38 3.24 2.81 1.37
CA PHE A 38 3.88 2.00 0.34
C PHE A 38 4.51 2.94 -0.68
N SER A 39 5.85 2.98 -0.73
CA SER A 39 6.59 3.88 -1.61
C SER A 39 7.12 3.12 -2.80
N ASN A 40 6.76 3.57 -3.99
CA ASN A 40 7.23 2.95 -5.22
C ASN A 40 8.53 3.64 -5.66
N ILE A 41 9.67 3.07 -5.29
CA ILE A 41 10.98 3.60 -5.69
C ILE A 41 11.63 2.72 -6.77
N SER A 42 10.81 1.92 -7.46
CA SER A 42 11.33 0.92 -8.40
C SER A 42 11.75 1.50 -9.75
N GLY A 43 11.32 2.73 -10.05
CA GLY A 43 11.56 3.28 -11.37
C GLY A 43 10.54 2.78 -12.41
N HIS A 44 9.58 1.95 -12.00
CA HIS A 44 8.53 1.42 -12.87
C HIS A 44 7.19 1.71 -12.24
N ASP A 45 6.16 1.89 -13.08
CA ASP A 45 4.82 2.08 -12.56
C ASP A 45 4.29 0.76 -12.00
N VAL A 46 3.61 0.82 -10.85
CA VAL A 46 2.99 -0.35 -10.23
C VAL A 46 1.54 -0.42 -10.68
N ASP A 47 1.18 -1.54 -11.29
CA ASP A 47 -0.15 -1.74 -11.84
C ASP A 47 -1.14 -2.17 -10.77
N TYR A 48 -0.73 -3.08 -9.89
CA TYR A 48 -1.59 -3.47 -8.79
C TYR A 48 -0.79 -3.78 -7.53
N LEU A 49 -1.48 -3.69 -6.40
CA LEU A 49 -0.91 -3.92 -5.09
C LEU A 49 -1.91 -4.69 -4.25
N TYR A 50 -1.47 -5.82 -3.72
CA TYR A 50 -2.28 -6.63 -2.81
C TYR A 50 -1.62 -6.68 -1.45
N VAL A 51 -2.43 -6.58 -0.40
CA VAL A 51 -1.99 -6.75 0.98
C VAL A 51 -3.01 -7.68 1.62
N ALA A 52 -2.56 -8.82 2.08
CA ALA A 52 -3.46 -9.84 2.63
C ALA A 52 -2.87 -10.43 3.90
N ALA A 53 -3.73 -10.80 4.83
CA ALA A 53 -3.27 -11.48 6.05
C ALA A 53 -2.53 -12.75 5.65
N SER A 54 -1.38 -12.99 6.27
CA SER A 54 -0.52 -14.11 5.90
C SER A 54 -1.23 -15.45 5.98
N GLU A 55 -2.19 -15.57 6.89
CA GLU A 55 -2.90 -16.83 7.07
C GLU A 55 -4.15 -16.95 6.22
N SER A 56 -4.49 -15.92 5.43
CA SER A 56 -5.75 -15.93 4.68
C SER A 56 -5.74 -16.87 3.47
N GLY A 57 -4.59 -17.08 2.88
CA GLY A 57 -4.45 -17.92 1.69
C GLY A 57 -4.99 -17.29 0.42
N ALA A 58 -5.37 -16.03 0.43
CA ALA A 58 -5.94 -15.35 -0.74
C ALA A 58 -5.53 -13.89 -0.72
N TRP A 59 -5.32 -13.31 -1.92
CA TRP A 59 -4.84 -11.93 -2.02
C TRP A 59 -5.94 -10.88 -1.83
N GLY A 60 -7.17 -11.20 -2.16
CA GLY A 60 -8.25 -10.24 -2.02
C GLY A 60 -8.26 -9.22 -3.15
N GLU A 61 -8.56 -7.98 -2.82
CA GLU A 61 -8.74 -6.93 -3.81
C GLU A 61 -7.47 -6.15 -4.03
N ASP A 62 -7.32 -5.61 -5.25
CA ASP A 62 -6.25 -4.70 -5.58
C ASP A 62 -6.47 -3.39 -4.82
N ILE A 63 -5.54 -3.02 -3.96
CA ILE A 63 -5.64 -1.81 -3.15
C ILE A 63 -5.67 -0.57 -4.02
N LEU A 64 -5.02 -0.59 -5.17
CA LEU A 64 -4.98 0.56 -6.08
C LEU A 64 -6.26 0.69 -6.89
N GLY A 65 -7.08 -0.37 -6.94
CA GLY A 65 -8.32 -0.34 -7.71
C GLY A 65 -8.06 -0.18 -9.19
N ALA A 66 -8.72 0.81 -9.80
CA ALA A 66 -8.54 1.09 -11.22
C ALA A 66 -7.33 1.98 -11.49
N GLU A 67 -6.65 2.42 -10.44
CA GLU A 67 -5.51 3.32 -10.57
C GLU A 67 -4.21 2.51 -10.63
N TYR A 68 -3.15 3.19 -10.97
CA TYR A 68 -1.81 2.63 -10.85
C TYR A 68 -0.97 3.59 -10.01
N LEU A 69 0.15 3.10 -9.48
CA LEU A 69 1.03 3.90 -8.66
C LEU A 69 2.28 4.24 -9.47
N PRO A 70 2.41 5.49 -9.93
CA PRO A 70 3.57 5.86 -10.75
C PRO A 70 4.88 5.72 -10.01
N ALA A 71 5.96 5.55 -10.79
CA ALA A 71 7.30 5.54 -10.24
C ALA A 71 7.54 6.82 -9.45
N GLY A 72 8.13 6.69 -8.27
CA GLY A 72 8.44 7.82 -7.41
C GLY A 72 7.29 8.27 -6.52
N GLN A 73 6.13 7.65 -6.62
CA GLN A 73 4.97 8.02 -5.82
C GLN A 73 4.75 7.03 -4.69
N ALA A 74 3.94 7.44 -3.72
CA ALA A 74 3.63 6.60 -2.58
C ALA A 74 2.12 6.54 -2.37
N ALA A 75 1.66 5.43 -1.83
CA ALA A 75 0.27 5.24 -1.47
C ALA A 75 0.19 4.96 0.03
N THR A 76 -0.85 5.48 0.67
CA THR A 76 -1.13 5.15 2.06
C THR A 76 -2.08 3.97 2.09
N VAL A 77 -1.68 2.91 2.76
CA VAL A 77 -2.51 1.72 2.94
C VAL A 77 -3.16 1.82 4.31
N THR A 78 -4.48 1.82 4.33
CA THR A 78 -5.22 2.05 5.57
C THR A 78 -6.12 0.86 5.89
N PHE A 79 -6.25 0.62 7.18
CA PHE A 79 -7.12 -0.42 7.74
C PHE A 79 -8.23 0.26 8.54
N GLY A 80 -8.87 1.27 7.95
CA GLY A 80 -9.80 2.16 8.64
C GLY A 80 -11.02 1.52 9.22
N GLN A 81 -11.34 0.29 8.82
CA GLN A 81 -12.37 -0.51 9.44
C GLN A 81 -11.72 -1.68 10.12
N TYR A 82 -12.37 -2.22 11.13
CA TYR A 82 -11.83 -3.37 11.82
C TYR A 82 -11.65 -4.52 10.84
N VAL A 83 -10.43 -4.94 10.67
CA VAL A 83 -10.08 -6.09 9.83
C VAL A 83 -9.46 -7.13 10.76
N PRO A 84 -10.13 -8.25 10.99
CA PRO A 84 -9.54 -9.29 11.82
C PRO A 84 -8.34 -9.89 11.11
N GLY A 85 -7.42 -10.46 11.86
CA GLY A 85 -6.30 -11.18 11.26
C GLY A 85 -4.94 -10.89 11.84
N GLY A 86 -4.84 -10.11 12.90
CA GLY A 86 -3.56 -9.92 13.58
C GLY A 86 -2.62 -8.99 12.84
N CYS A 87 -1.32 -9.28 12.93
CA CYS A 87 -0.28 -8.34 12.49
C CYS A 87 0.48 -8.76 11.25
N LEU A 88 0.49 -10.05 10.90
CA LEU A 88 1.34 -10.53 9.80
C LEU A 88 0.59 -10.52 8.47
N TYR A 89 1.18 -9.86 7.50
CA TYR A 89 0.58 -9.67 6.18
C TYR A 89 1.59 -9.96 5.08
N ASP A 90 1.06 -10.39 3.94
CA ASP A 90 1.84 -10.60 2.74
C ASP A 90 1.54 -9.47 1.78
N ILE A 91 2.54 -9.08 0.99
CA ILE A 91 2.40 -7.98 0.03
C ILE A 91 2.82 -8.51 -1.34
N GLN A 92 2.00 -8.21 -2.35
CA GLN A 92 2.33 -8.51 -3.74
C GLN A 92 2.14 -7.26 -4.57
N ALA A 93 3.12 -6.92 -5.38
CA ALA A 93 3.06 -5.79 -6.29
C ALA A 93 3.43 -6.26 -7.69
N ALA A 94 2.74 -5.73 -8.68
CA ALA A 94 3.07 -6.02 -10.07
C ALA A 94 3.28 -4.71 -10.82
N THR A 95 4.30 -4.70 -11.68
CA THR A 95 4.57 -3.54 -12.52
C THR A 95 3.77 -3.63 -13.81
N LEU A 96 3.65 -2.50 -14.52
CA LEU A 96 2.89 -2.46 -15.76
C LEU A 96 3.46 -3.39 -16.83
N ASN A 97 4.75 -3.72 -16.74
CA ASN A 97 5.35 -4.64 -17.71
C ASN A 97 5.09 -6.11 -17.36
N GLY A 98 4.29 -6.37 -16.34
CA GLY A 98 3.87 -7.73 -16.00
C GLY A 98 4.75 -8.47 -14.99
N SER A 99 5.78 -7.83 -14.46
CA SER A 99 6.61 -8.46 -13.44
C SER A 99 5.89 -8.45 -12.11
N VAL A 100 5.91 -9.58 -11.40
CA VAL A 100 5.20 -9.76 -10.14
C VAL A 100 6.22 -10.03 -9.04
N PHE A 101 6.08 -9.34 -7.93
CA PHE A 101 6.97 -9.48 -6.78
C PHE A 101 6.12 -9.67 -5.54
N GLU A 102 6.55 -10.55 -4.64
CA GLU A 102 5.83 -10.72 -3.40
C GLU A 102 6.79 -11.00 -2.26
N ALA A 103 6.38 -10.65 -1.06
CA ALA A 103 7.09 -10.97 0.16
C ALA A 103 6.06 -11.22 1.24
N ARG A 104 6.42 -12.06 2.19
CA ARG A 104 5.49 -12.57 3.18
C ARG A 104 5.94 -12.21 4.56
N GLY A 105 4.95 -12.08 5.46
CA GLY A 105 5.23 -11.96 6.88
C GLY A 105 5.67 -10.59 7.33
N PHE A 106 5.18 -9.52 6.71
CA PHE A 106 5.40 -8.18 7.23
C PHE A 106 4.59 -8.01 8.52
N ASP A 107 5.26 -7.60 9.60
CA ASP A 107 4.54 -7.26 10.84
C ASP A 107 4.05 -5.83 10.73
N LEU A 108 2.81 -5.66 10.28
CA LEU A 108 2.26 -4.33 10.05
C LEU A 108 1.89 -3.60 11.33
N CYS A 109 1.91 -4.29 12.47
CA CYS A 109 1.68 -3.61 13.74
C CYS A 109 2.87 -2.72 14.14
N VAL A 110 4.03 -2.94 13.56
CA VAL A 110 5.22 -2.12 13.82
C VAL A 110 5.83 -1.49 12.57
N THR A 111 5.43 -1.96 11.39
CA THR A 111 5.96 -1.42 10.12
C THR A 111 5.24 -0.14 9.78
N THR A 112 5.98 0.93 9.50
CA THR A 112 5.40 2.21 9.14
C THR A 112 5.53 2.51 7.65
N ARG A 113 6.50 1.90 6.97
CA ARG A 113 6.73 2.15 5.56
C ARG A 113 7.32 0.92 4.90
N VAL A 114 6.86 0.67 3.68
CA VAL A 114 7.44 -0.37 2.82
C VAL A 114 7.88 0.33 1.53
N GLU A 115 9.11 0.08 1.11
CA GLU A 115 9.65 0.62 -0.15
C GLU A 115 9.77 -0.52 -1.14
N PHE A 116 9.24 -0.30 -2.33
CA PHE A 116 9.26 -1.30 -3.39
C PHE A 116 10.29 -0.92 -4.44
N THR A 117 11.26 -1.81 -4.70
CA THR A 117 12.35 -1.58 -5.63
C THR A 117 12.23 -2.39 -6.91
N ALA A 118 11.28 -3.31 -7.00
CA ALA A 118 11.11 -4.23 -8.12
C ALA A 118 12.40 -5.02 -8.41
N GLY A 119 13.18 -5.29 -7.35
CA GLY A 119 14.42 -6.04 -7.53
C GLY A 119 15.58 -5.23 -8.10
N GLU A 120 15.41 -3.90 -8.22
CA GLU A 120 16.52 -3.04 -8.68
C GLU A 120 17.60 -2.93 -7.62
N ALA A 121 17.28 -3.30 -6.38
CA ALA A 121 18.25 -3.44 -5.31
C ALA A 121 18.33 -4.91 -4.93
N GLU A 122 18.98 -5.22 -3.81
CA GLU A 122 19.18 -6.61 -3.39
C GLU A 122 17.86 -7.33 -3.15
N PHE A 123 16.88 -6.62 -2.58
CA PHE A 123 15.57 -7.17 -2.30
C PHE A 123 14.49 -6.34 -2.97
N PRO A 124 13.38 -6.95 -3.39
CA PRO A 124 12.30 -6.18 -4.03
C PRO A 124 11.53 -5.29 -3.06
N PHE A 125 11.59 -5.58 -1.75
CA PHE A 125 10.93 -4.76 -0.74
C PHE A 125 11.86 -4.51 0.43
N TYR A 126 11.81 -3.29 0.96
CA TYR A 126 12.43 -2.94 2.24
C TYR A 126 11.35 -2.40 3.15
N TYR A 127 11.49 -2.60 4.46
CA TYR A 127 10.50 -2.12 5.40
C TYR A 127 11.16 -1.39 6.57
N TYR A 128 10.40 -0.48 7.16
CA TYR A 128 10.88 0.36 8.25
C TYR A 128 9.90 0.25 9.42
N GLU A 129 10.43 0.03 10.61
CA GLU A 129 9.65 -0.15 11.83
C GLU A 129 9.79 1.06 12.74
N VAL A 130 8.82 1.21 13.63
CA VAL A 130 8.89 2.26 14.66
C VAL A 130 9.91 1.90 15.73
#